data_80e829d3970e641e3fcc83d14fdef544
#
_entry.id   80e829d3970e641e3fcc83d14fdef544
#
_cell.length_a   1.000
_cell.length_b   1.000
_cell.length_c   1.000
_cell.angle_alpha   90.00
_cell.angle_beta   90.00
_cell.angle_gamma   90.00
#
_symmetry.space_group_name_H-M   'P 1'
#
loop_
_entity.id
_entity.type
_entity.pdbx_description
1 polymer ?
#
loop_
_entity_poly.entity_id
_entity_poly.type
_entity_poly.pdbx_seq_one_letter_code
_entity_poly.pdbx_strand_id
1 'polypeptide(L)'
;GDWYQVSCGEDSAYMFAEYIQIEETTALSVAEYETQQKEKEQAVQQVSQAGASMSASDSELALLAAIIQCEAGGESHTGKVAVGAVIMNRVRSSQFPNSITEVVYQSGQFSPVASGILSSVLSQGARSDCYQAAQEALAGSNPIGSALYFNSGSGRGQQIGNQHFY
;
A
#
# COMPACT_ATOMS: atom_id res chain seq x y z
N GLY A 1 -15.17 37.70 27.11
CA GLY A 1 -14.45 36.77 26.24
C GLY A 1 -15.35 36.31 25.13
N ASP A 2 -14.83 36.19 23.92
CA ASP A 2 -15.62 35.91 22.72
C ASP A 2 -15.69 34.41 22.47
N TRP A 3 -16.91 33.94 22.27
CA TRP A 3 -17.20 32.55 21.91
C TRP A 3 -17.58 32.46 20.46
N TYR A 4 -17.00 31.48 19.73
CA TYR A 4 -17.32 31.19 18.35
C TYR A 4 -18.07 29.87 18.24
N GLN A 5 -19.13 29.88 17.46
CA GLN A 5 -19.82 28.64 17.08
C GLN A 5 -19.03 27.97 15.98
N VAL A 6 -18.63 26.73 16.21
CA VAL A 6 -17.95 25.88 15.23
C VAL A 6 -18.88 24.73 14.86
N SER A 7 -18.99 24.44 13.57
CA SER A 7 -19.82 23.37 13.04
C SER A 7 -18.94 22.27 12.42
N CYS A 8 -19.22 21.03 12.76
CA CYS A 8 -18.57 19.86 12.17
C CYS A 8 -19.65 18.86 11.73
N GLY A 9 -19.97 18.86 10.45
CA GLY A 9 -21.09 18.09 9.92
C GLY A 9 -22.43 18.62 10.42
N GLU A 10 -23.26 17.77 11.00
CA GLU A 10 -24.56 18.15 11.58
C GLU A 10 -24.46 18.65 13.04
N ASP A 11 -23.30 18.52 13.66
CA ASP A 11 -23.07 18.94 15.04
C ASP A 11 -22.50 20.37 15.13
N SER A 12 -22.94 21.10 16.18
CA SER A 12 -22.44 22.44 16.48
C SER A 12 -21.93 22.49 17.93
N ALA A 13 -20.78 23.11 18.11
CA ALA A 13 -20.20 23.35 19.43
C ALA A 13 -19.77 24.82 19.55
N TYR A 14 -19.55 25.28 20.78
CA TYR A 14 -18.99 26.61 21.04
C TYR A 14 -17.58 26.47 21.55
N MET A 15 -16.67 27.27 21.02
CA MET A 15 -15.27 27.30 21.40
C MET A 15 -14.85 28.72 21.79
N PHE A 16 -14.06 28.84 22.85
CA PHE A 16 -13.56 30.15 23.31
C PHE A 16 -12.40 30.60 22.42
N ALA A 17 -12.37 31.88 22.06
CA ALA A 17 -11.41 32.43 21.09
C ALA A 17 -9.93 32.15 21.41
N GLU A 18 -9.60 32.02 22.69
CA GLU A 18 -8.23 31.77 23.16
C GLU A 18 -7.68 30.38 22.79
N TYR A 19 -8.58 29.44 22.42
CA TYR A 19 -8.23 28.08 22.02
C TYR A 19 -8.35 27.84 20.52
N ILE A 20 -8.69 28.86 19.73
CA ILE A 20 -8.77 28.78 18.28
C ILE A 20 -7.47 29.32 17.70
N GLN A 21 -6.52 28.47 17.37
CA GLN A 21 -5.44 28.82 16.46
C GLN A 21 -5.96 28.70 15.04
N ILE A 22 -6.28 29.84 14.44
CA ILE A 22 -6.52 29.92 13.00
C ILE A 22 -5.13 29.97 12.35
N GLU A 23 -4.60 28.84 11.93
CA GLU A 23 -3.59 28.87 10.88
C GLU A 23 -4.31 29.36 9.61
N GLU A 24 -3.81 30.44 9.01
CA GLU A 24 -4.24 30.86 7.67
C GLU A 24 -3.83 29.77 6.67
N THR A 25 -4.55 28.66 6.68
CA THR A 25 -4.62 27.77 5.54
C THR A 25 -5.42 28.54 4.51
N THR A 26 -4.80 28.90 3.40
CA THR A 26 -5.48 29.44 2.23
C THR A 26 -6.64 28.49 1.94
N ALA A 27 -7.84 28.92 2.29
CA ALA A 27 -9.04 28.14 2.03
C ALA A 27 -9.18 28.02 0.52
N LEU A 28 -8.76 26.90 -0.04
CA LEU A 28 -9.08 26.54 -1.41
C LEU A 28 -10.59 26.61 -1.56
N SER A 29 -11.07 27.33 -2.54
CA SER A 29 -12.50 27.33 -2.82
C SER A 29 -12.97 25.89 -3.07
N VAL A 30 -14.23 25.60 -2.76
CA VAL A 30 -14.82 24.26 -3.00
C VAL A 30 -14.57 23.80 -4.45
N ALA A 31 -14.57 24.73 -5.40
CA ALA A 31 -14.26 24.46 -6.80
C ALA A 31 -12.80 24.05 -7.03
N GLU A 32 -11.84 24.61 -6.32
CA GLU A 32 -10.43 24.23 -6.39
C GLU A 32 -10.17 22.87 -5.73
N TYR A 33 -10.87 22.57 -4.62
CA TYR A 33 -10.81 21.27 -3.97
C TYR A 33 -11.41 20.17 -4.85
N GLU A 34 -12.56 20.41 -5.48
CA GLU A 34 -13.16 19.47 -6.44
C GLU A 34 -12.30 19.28 -7.70
N THR A 35 -11.62 20.33 -8.15
CA THR A 35 -10.69 20.24 -9.30
C THR A 35 -9.47 19.41 -8.93
N GLN A 36 -8.87 19.61 -7.75
CA GLN A 36 -7.76 18.81 -7.28
C GLN A 36 -8.14 17.33 -7.04
N GLN A 37 -9.35 17.06 -6.59
CA GLN A 37 -9.85 15.69 -6.47
C GLN A 37 -10.01 15.03 -7.83
N LYS A 38 -10.58 15.74 -8.82
CA LYS A 38 -10.72 15.25 -10.20
C LYS A 38 -9.37 15.05 -10.90
N GLU A 39 -8.39 15.92 -10.66
CA GLU A 39 -7.03 15.76 -11.19
C GLU A 39 -6.32 14.56 -10.56
N LYS A 40 -6.51 14.32 -9.26
CA LYS A 40 -6.00 13.11 -8.59
C LYS A 40 -6.68 11.84 -9.11
N GLU A 41 -7.98 11.86 -9.33
CA GLU A 41 -8.72 10.73 -9.91
C GLU A 41 -8.32 10.48 -11.38
N GLN A 42 -8.10 11.53 -12.17
CA GLN A 42 -7.63 11.42 -13.55
C GLN A 42 -6.17 10.97 -13.64
N ALA A 43 -5.29 11.42 -12.74
CA ALA A 43 -3.91 10.95 -12.65
C ALA A 43 -3.85 9.46 -12.29
N VAL A 44 -4.72 8.98 -11.39
CA VAL A 44 -4.86 7.55 -11.06
C VAL A 44 -5.38 6.76 -12.27
N GLN A 45 -6.28 7.32 -13.08
CA GLN A 45 -6.78 6.67 -14.30
C GLN A 45 -5.77 6.67 -15.44
N GLN A 46 -4.91 7.69 -15.58
CA GLN A 46 -3.88 7.75 -16.64
C GLN A 46 -2.71 6.81 -16.37
N VAL A 47 -2.34 6.58 -15.10
CA VAL A 47 -1.32 5.57 -14.73
C VAL A 47 -1.81 4.15 -15.03
N SER A 48 -3.12 3.92 -15.05
CA SER A 48 -3.74 2.63 -15.37
C SER A 48 -3.66 2.24 -16.86
N GLN A 49 -3.26 3.14 -17.77
CA GLN A 49 -3.25 2.85 -19.23
C GLN A 49 -1.86 2.63 -19.83
N ALA A 50 -0.78 2.80 -19.10
CA ALA A 50 0.59 2.74 -19.64
C ALA A 50 1.39 1.47 -19.31
N GLY A 51 0.80 0.49 -18.67
CA GLY A 51 1.38 -0.83 -18.44
C GLY A 51 0.27 -1.85 -18.37
N ALA A 52 0.47 -3.07 -18.86
CA ALA A 52 -0.49 -4.15 -18.70
C ALA A 52 -0.82 -4.34 -17.21
N SER A 53 -1.72 -3.50 -16.67
CA SER A 53 -2.21 -3.56 -15.31
C SER A 53 -3.05 -4.82 -15.21
N MET A 54 -2.53 -5.82 -14.50
CA MET A 54 -3.39 -6.89 -14.01
C MET A 54 -4.38 -6.23 -13.05
N SER A 55 -5.65 -6.19 -13.41
CA SER A 55 -6.71 -5.72 -12.54
C SER A 55 -6.85 -6.74 -11.41
N ALA A 56 -6.17 -6.49 -10.31
CA ALA A 56 -6.37 -7.25 -9.09
C ALA A 56 -7.75 -6.90 -8.53
N SER A 57 -8.47 -7.92 -8.07
CA SER A 57 -9.68 -7.71 -7.29
C SER A 57 -9.34 -7.07 -5.93
N ASP A 58 -10.31 -6.43 -5.28
CA ASP A 58 -10.10 -5.85 -3.94
C ASP A 58 -9.58 -6.90 -2.94
N SER A 59 -9.96 -8.16 -3.12
CA SER A 59 -9.48 -9.28 -2.30
C SER A 59 -8.01 -9.61 -2.55
N GLU A 60 -7.52 -9.53 -3.78
CA GLU A 60 -6.11 -9.74 -4.11
C GLU A 60 -5.24 -8.58 -3.65
N LEU A 61 -5.73 -7.35 -3.74
CA LEU A 61 -5.07 -6.18 -3.16
C LEU A 61 -4.93 -6.34 -1.64
N ALA A 62 -6.00 -6.74 -0.95
CA ALA A 62 -5.98 -6.98 0.49
C ALA A 62 -5.01 -8.10 0.87
N LEU A 63 -4.97 -9.20 0.10
CA LEU A 63 -4.06 -10.31 0.30
C LEU A 63 -2.60 -9.89 0.09
N LEU A 64 -2.31 -9.12 -0.97
CA LEU A 64 -0.97 -8.61 -1.25
C LEU A 64 -0.52 -7.63 -0.16
N ALA A 65 -1.38 -6.74 0.31
CA ALA A 65 -1.07 -5.83 1.42
C ALA A 65 -0.80 -6.59 2.72
N ALA A 66 -1.58 -7.63 3.02
CA ALA A 66 -1.42 -8.43 4.21
C ALA A 66 -0.10 -9.23 4.23
N ILE A 67 0.28 -9.85 3.10
CA ILE A 67 1.55 -10.57 3.04
C ILE A 67 2.74 -9.62 3.07
N ILE A 68 2.68 -8.45 2.43
CA ILE A 68 3.69 -7.39 2.55
C ILE A 68 3.84 -6.96 4.02
N GLN A 69 2.76 -6.80 4.75
CA GLN A 69 2.82 -6.48 6.18
C GLN A 69 3.51 -7.58 6.99
N CYS A 70 3.23 -8.84 6.70
CA CYS A 70 3.85 -9.97 7.40
C CYS A 70 5.36 -10.06 7.15
N GLU A 71 5.80 -9.83 5.92
CA GLU A 71 7.19 -10.05 5.49
C GLU A 71 8.06 -8.79 5.60
N ALA A 72 7.48 -7.61 5.42
CA ALA A 72 8.19 -6.34 5.33
C ALA A 72 7.57 -5.22 6.17
N GLY A 73 6.74 -5.54 7.15
CA GLY A 73 6.02 -4.54 7.94
C GLY A 73 6.92 -3.53 8.65
N GLY A 74 8.13 -3.92 9.03
CA GLY A 74 9.16 -3.05 9.64
C GLY A 74 10.12 -2.37 8.65
N GLU A 75 10.04 -2.71 7.36
CA GLU A 75 10.94 -2.18 6.34
C GLU A 75 10.51 -0.78 5.86
N SER A 76 11.43 -0.12 5.14
CA SER A 76 11.14 1.12 4.43
C SER A 76 10.02 0.92 3.40
N HIS A 77 9.41 2.00 2.93
CA HIS A 77 8.39 1.92 1.88
C HIS A 77 8.90 1.18 0.64
N THR A 78 10.12 1.49 0.19
CA THR A 78 10.76 0.79 -0.93
C THR A 78 10.93 -0.72 -0.66
N GLY A 79 11.26 -1.11 0.57
CA GLY A 79 11.35 -2.52 0.97
C GLY A 79 10.00 -3.23 0.91
N LYS A 80 8.93 -2.56 1.31
CA LYS A 80 7.55 -3.07 1.18
C LYS A 80 7.14 -3.28 -0.29
N VAL A 81 7.42 -2.27 -1.14
CA VAL A 81 7.18 -2.38 -2.59
C VAL A 81 8.01 -3.51 -3.20
N ALA A 82 9.25 -3.69 -2.76
CA ALA A 82 10.14 -4.75 -3.24
C ALA A 82 9.57 -6.16 -2.96
N VAL A 83 9.02 -6.40 -1.76
CA VAL A 83 8.36 -7.68 -1.45
C VAL A 83 7.12 -7.88 -2.32
N GLY A 84 6.31 -6.84 -2.52
CA GLY A 84 5.20 -6.88 -3.48
C GLY A 84 5.64 -7.21 -4.90
N ALA A 85 6.75 -6.61 -5.34
CA ALA A 85 7.33 -6.85 -6.66
C ALA A 85 7.83 -8.29 -6.84
N VAL A 86 8.38 -8.96 -5.81
CA VAL A 86 8.71 -10.39 -5.87
C VAL A 86 7.47 -11.21 -6.21
N ILE A 87 6.35 -10.96 -5.53
CA ILE A 87 5.10 -11.69 -5.77
C ILE A 87 4.61 -11.45 -7.19
N MET A 88 4.63 -10.21 -7.67
CA MET A 88 4.25 -9.87 -9.05
C MET A 88 5.19 -10.47 -10.10
N ASN A 89 6.50 -10.53 -9.81
CA ASN A 89 7.46 -11.22 -10.68
C ASN A 89 7.18 -12.72 -10.75
N ARG A 90 6.85 -13.34 -9.62
CA ARG A 90 6.46 -14.78 -9.59
C ARG A 90 5.21 -15.03 -10.42
N VAL A 91 4.17 -14.22 -10.28
CA VAL A 91 2.94 -14.32 -11.08
C VAL A 91 3.22 -14.25 -12.59
N ARG A 92 4.21 -13.45 -12.99
CA ARG A 92 4.62 -13.30 -14.39
C ARG A 92 5.60 -14.40 -14.88
N SER A 93 6.18 -15.16 -13.96
CA SER A 93 7.17 -16.20 -14.27
C SER A 93 6.49 -17.55 -14.52
N SER A 94 6.91 -18.25 -15.57
CA SER A 94 6.46 -19.62 -15.83
C SER A 94 6.91 -20.66 -14.77
N GLN A 95 7.74 -20.26 -13.82
CA GLN A 95 8.20 -21.13 -12.73
C GLN A 95 7.25 -21.15 -11.52
N PHE A 96 6.26 -20.26 -11.49
CA PHE A 96 5.32 -20.07 -10.39
C PHE A 96 3.89 -20.09 -10.89
N PRO A 97 2.90 -20.22 -9.99
CA PRO A 97 1.50 -20.02 -10.33
C PRO A 97 1.24 -18.61 -10.90
N ASN A 98 0.18 -18.48 -11.69
CA ASN A 98 -0.13 -17.26 -12.43
C ASN A 98 -1.15 -16.32 -11.74
N SER A 99 -1.40 -16.52 -10.45
CA SER A 99 -2.24 -15.63 -9.66
C SER A 99 -1.58 -15.26 -8.32
N ILE A 100 -1.89 -14.08 -7.80
CA ILE A 100 -1.40 -13.62 -6.50
C ILE A 100 -1.76 -14.60 -5.40
N THR A 101 -3.02 -15.06 -5.40
CA THR A 101 -3.52 -16.01 -4.40
C THR A 101 -2.72 -17.31 -4.42
N GLU A 102 -2.50 -17.89 -5.58
CA GLU A 102 -1.76 -19.16 -5.66
C GLU A 102 -0.29 -19.00 -5.31
N VAL A 103 0.35 -17.88 -5.69
CA VAL A 103 1.74 -17.57 -5.29
C VAL A 103 1.87 -17.43 -3.80
N VAL A 104 0.94 -16.69 -3.16
CA VAL A 104 0.98 -16.44 -1.70
C VAL A 104 0.73 -17.74 -0.92
N TYR A 105 -0.25 -18.53 -1.33
CA TYR A 105 -0.59 -19.78 -0.65
C TYR A 105 0.22 -21.00 -1.11
N GLN A 106 1.20 -20.82 -2.00
CA GLN A 106 2.09 -21.91 -2.41
C GLN A 106 2.83 -22.47 -1.20
N SER A 107 2.75 -23.78 -1.03
CA SER A 107 3.33 -24.47 0.14
C SER A 107 4.81 -24.16 0.34
N GLY A 108 5.17 -23.74 1.56
CA GLY A 108 6.55 -23.50 1.97
C GLY A 108 7.15 -22.18 1.47
N GLN A 109 6.39 -21.33 0.76
CA GLN A 109 6.93 -20.05 0.26
C GLN A 109 6.89 -18.94 1.31
N PHE A 110 5.83 -18.86 2.09
CA PHE A 110 5.63 -17.82 3.09
C PHE A 110 5.26 -18.41 4.44
N SER A 111 6.15 -18.24 5.44
CA SER A 111 5.93 -18.76 6.80
C SER A 111 4.68 -18.18 7.49
N PRO A 112 4.26 -16.91 7.27
CA PRO A 112 3.04 -16.36 7.84
C PRO A 112 1.75 -17.08 7.42
N VAL A 113 1.76 -17.78 6.29
CA VAL A 113 0.64 -18.62 5.84
C VAL A 113 0.47 -19.81 6.79
N ALA A 114 1.54 -20.54 7.00
CA ALA A 114 1.54 -21.76 7.84
C ALA A 114 1.31 -21.44 9.34
N SER A 115 1.80 -20.31 9.82
CA SER A 115 1.66 -19.90 11.23
C SER A 115 0.32 -19.25 11.57
N GLY A 116 -0.54 -18.96 10.56
CA GLY A 116 -1.83 -18.29 10.76
C GLY A 116 -1.73 -16.74 10.93
N ILE A 117 -0.52 -16.18 10.91
CA ILE A 117 -0.31 -14.73 11.03
C ILE A 117 -0.99 -14.00 9.87
N LEU A 118 -0.86 -14.52 8.64
CA LEU A 118 -1.52 -13.93 7.47
C LEU A 118 -3.04 -13.85 7.65
N SER A 119 -3.68 -14.91 8.14
CA SER A 119 -5.13 -14.94 8.39
C SER A 119 -5.54 -13.90 9.44
N SER A 120 -4.72 -13.70 10.48
CA SER A 120 -4.96 -12.68 11.49
C SER A 120 -4.87 -11.27 10.90
N VAL A 121 -3.86 -10.99 10.07
CA VAL A 121 -3.72 -9.69 9.41
C VAL A 121 -4.88 -9.44 8.44
N LEU A 122 -5.30 -10.44 7.68
CA LEU A 122 -6.45 -10.33 6.77
C LEU A 122 -7.75 -10.00 7.51
N SER A 123 -7.98 -10.61 8.68
CA SER A 123 -9.19 -10.36 9.48
C SER A 123 -9.22 -8.97 10.14
N GLN A 124 -8.04 -8.41 10.44
CA GLN A 124 -7.89 -7.09 11.06
C GLN A 124 -7.76 -5.95 10.03
N GLY A 125 -7.44 -6.29 8.80
CA GLY A 125 -7.01 -5.36 7.75
C GLY A 125 -5.51 -5.04 7.87
N ALA A 126 -4.83 -4.99 6.74
CA ALA A 126 -3.44 -4.56 6.69
C ALA A 126 -3.32 -3.05 6.93
N ARG A 127 -2.14 -2.58 7.32
CA ARG A 127 -1.86 -1.17 7.51
C ARG A 127 -1.91 -0.40 6.18
N SER A 128 -2.26 0.87 6.24
CA SER A 128 -2.39 1.75 5.07
C SER A 128 -1.09 1.85 4.25
N ASP A 129 0.07 1.88 4.90
CA ASP A 129 1.37 1.91 4.23
C ASP A 129 1.69 0.62 3.45
N CYS A 130 1.16 -0.52 3.89
CA CYS A 130 1.26 -1.79 3.19
C CYS A 130 0.26 -1.88 2.01
N TYR A 131 -0.93 -1.30 2.16
CA TYR A 131 -1.86 -1.15 1.04
C TYR A 131 -1.29 -0.26 -0.06
N GLN A 132 -0.67 0.87 0.29
CA GLN A 132 -0.02 1.74 -0.68
C GLN A 132 1.09 1.01 -1.44
N ALA A 133 1.96 0.28 -0.73
CA ALA A 133 3.02 -0.51 -1.35
C ALA A 133 2.46 -1.62 -2.28
N ALA A 134 1.35 -2.25 -1.90
CA ALA A 134 0.67 -3.25 -2.71
C ALA A 134 0.11 -2.65 -4.00
N GLN A 135 -0.54 -1.48 -3.92
CA GLN A 135 -1.03 -0.75 -5.08
C GLN A 135 0.10 -0.38 -6.06
N GLU A 136 1.22 0.11 -5.54
CA GLU A 136 2.39 0.44 -6.37
C GLU A 136 2.98 -0.79 -7.06
N ALA A 137 3.10 -1.92 -6.36
CA ALA A 137 3.57 -3.17 -6.95
C ALA A 137 2.62 -3.69 -8.04
N LEU A 138 1.30 -3.62 -7.81
CA LEU A 138 0.28 -3.95 -8.81
C LEU A 138 0.34 -3.03 -10.03
N ALA A 139 0.60 -1.74 -9.82
CA ALA A 139 0.79 -0.76 -10.90
C ALA A 139 2.11 -0.96 -11.67
N GLY A 140 2.95 -1.91 -11.25
CA GLY A 140 4.20 -2.26 -11.95
C GLY A 140 5.46 -1.65 -11.36
N SER A 141 5.38 -0.96 -10.21
CA SER A 141 6.57 -0.50 -9.49
C SER A 141 7.43 -1.70 -9.08
N ASN A 142 8.69 -1.71 -9.53
CA ASN A 142 9.58 -2.85 -9.36
C ASN A 142 11.02 -2.41 -9.12
N PRO A 143 11.41 -2.17 -7.85
CA PRO A 143 12.76 -1.72 -7.52
C PRO A 143 13.82 -2.83 -7.57
N ILE A 144 13.42 -4.09 -7.83
CA ILE A 144 14.28 -5.28 -7.72
C ILE A 144 14.51 -6.01 -9.06
N GLY A 145 14.03 -5.43 -10.18
CA GLY A 145 14.17 -6.06 -11.50
C GLY A 145 13.48 -7.41 -11.59
N SER A 146 14.19 -8.46 -11.98
CA SER A 146 13.66 -9.82 -12.19
C SER A 146 13.78 -10.73 -10.97
N ALA A 147 14.12 -10.23 -9.79
CA ALA A 147 14.28 -11.05 -8.58
C ALA A 147 12.98 -11.80 -8.24
N LEU A 148 13.12 -13.09 -7.94
CA LEU A 148 12.03 -14.01 -7.61
C LEU A 148 12.07 -14.46 -6.15
N TYR A 149 13.15 -14.14 -5.43
CA TYR A 149 13.39 -14.56 -4.07
C TYR A 149 13.91 -13.40 -3.22
N PHE A 150 13.69 -13.50 -1.91
CA PHE A 150 14.29 -12.61 -0.93
C PHE A 150 14.59 -13.37 0.37
N ASN A 151 15.51 -12.83 1.15
CA ASN A 151 15.80 -13.28 2.51
C ASN A 151 16.31 -12.11 3.38
N SER A 152 16.26 -12.29 4.70
CA SER A 152 16.75 -11.31 5.69
C SER A 152 18.19 -11.56 6.16
N GLY A 153 18.92 -12.50 5.53
CA GLY A 153 20.31 -12.81 5.89
C GLY A 153 21.32 -12.06 5.04
N SER A 154 22.61 -12.30 5.29
CA SER A 154 23.69 -11.93 4.38
C SER A 154 23.57 -12.75 3.09
N GLY A 155 23.57 -12.10 1.94
CA GLY A 155 23.28 -12.88 0.77
C GLY A 155 23.59 -12.28 -0.56
N ARG A 156 23.05 -12.94 -1.56
CA ARG A 156 23.11 -12.60 -2.98
C ARG A 156 22.08 -11.54 -3.31
N GLY A 157 22.30 -10.82 -4.38
CA GLY A 157 21.34 -9.93 -4.98
C GLY A 157 21.39 -8.50 -4.46
N GLN A 158 20.34 -7.75 -4.76
CA GLN A 158 20.21 -6.35 -4.38
C GLN A 158 19.70 -6.24 -2.93
N GLN A 159 20.42 -5.48 -2.10
CA GLN A 159 19.98 -5.20 -0.74
C GLN A 159 19.05 -3.98 -0.72
N ILE A 160 17.89 -4.11 -0.07
CA ILE A 160 16.99 -3.01 0.28
C ILE A 160 16.58 -3.21 1.74
N GLY A 161 16.95 -2.26 2.61
CA GLY A 161 16.76 -2.40 4.04
C GLY A 161 17.51 -3.60 4.60
N ASN A 162 16.79 -4.47 5.31
CA ASN A 162 17.35 -5.71 5.90
C ASN A 162 17.17 -6.93 4.99
N GLN A 163 16.68 -6.76 3.78
CA GLN A 163 16.37 -7.85 2.85
C GLN A 163 17.25 -7.83 1.61
N HIS A 164 17.57 -9.02 1.10
CA HIS A 164 18.32 -9.24 -0.14
C HIS A 164 17.39 -9.90 -1.17
N PHE A 165 17.33 -9.32 -2.37
CA PHE A 165 16.45 -9.74 -3.48
C PHE A 165 17.30 -10.32 -4.62
N TYR A 166 16.98 -11.56 -5.10
CA TYR A 166 17.74 -12.30 -6.13
C TYR A 166 16.87 -13.19 -6.99
#